data_41bcda3b4320c9b353bc2e970eb39484
#
_entry.id   41bcda3b4320c9b353bc2e970eb39484
#
_cell.length_a   1.000
_cell.length_b   1.000
_cell.length_c   1.000
_cell.angle_alpha   90.00
_cell.angle_beta   90.00
_cell.angle_gamma   90.00
#
_symmetry.space_group_name_H-M   'P 1'
#
loop_
_entity.id
_entity.type
_entity.pdbx_description
1 polymer ?
#
loop_
_entity_poly.entity_id
_entity_poly.type
_entity_poly.pdbx_seq_one_letter_code
_entity_poly.pdbx_strand_id
1 'polypeptide(L)'
;SVPVGSIGIWDLPEPQLRGDHVTARGCDDLAGVAAIVALLERLSQTGGRADVYALFTRAEEVGFVGASGAIRARTIPKRVPVLSIETSSTLPHAPIGAGPIIRVGDRASVFTPGVVASCCRIAQALAARKPGFAYQRKLMDGGMCEATAFLVHGYAAAGICLALGNYHNMNTRRRKIDSEY
;
A
#
# COMPACT_ATOMS: atom_id res chain seq x y z
N SER A 1 -27.97 24.62 2.54
CA SER A 1 -28.18 23.20 2.85
C SER A 1 -27.55 22.34 1.77
N VAL A 2 -26.87 21.30 2.16
CA VAL A 2 -26.29 20.34 1.23
C VAL A 2 -27.31 19.21 1.03
N PRO A 3 -27.72 18.89 -0.20
CA PRO A 3 -28.68 17.83 -0.45
C PRO A 3 -28.20 16.46 0.04
N VAL A 4 -29.12 15.60 0.47
CA VAL A 4 -28.82 14.21 0.80
C VAL A 4 -28.29 13.48 -0.44
N GLY A 5 -27.18 12.77 -0.28
CA GLY A 5 -26.49 12.07 -1.38
C GLY A 5 -25.42 12.91 -2.08
N SER A 6 -25.19 14.15 -1.66
CA SER A 6 -24.05 14.94 -2.15
C SER A 6 -22.73 14.30 -1.70
N ILE A 7 -21.75 14.32 -2.61
CA ILE A 7 -20.38 13.89 -2.32
C ILE A 7 -19.61 15.09 -1.75
N GLY A 8 -18.89 14.87 -0.67
CA GLY A 8 -17.99 15.86 -0.08
C GLY A 8 -16.56 15.33 0.01
N ILE A 9 -15.60 16.23 -0.03
CA ILE A 9 -14.19 15.97 0.23
C ILE A 9 -13.66 17.00 1.21
N TRP A 10 -12.56 16.66 1.89
CA TRP A 10 -11.86 17.63 2.72
C TRP A 10 -11.21 18.70 1.83
N ASP A 11 -11.45 19.96 2.14
CA ASP A 11 -10.79 21.11 1.51
C ASP A 11 -9.38 21.27 2.10
N LEU A 12 -8.46 20.45 1.63
CA LEU A 12 -7.06 20.43 2.05
C LEU A 12 -6.18 21.02 0.94
N PRO A 13 -4.99 21.54 1.30
CA PRO A 13 -4.04 22.04 0.31
C PRO A 13 -3.72 21.04 -0.80
N GLU A 14 -3.40 21.56 -1.97
CA GLU A 14 -2.89 20.78 -3.10
C GLU A 14 -1.64 19.97 -2.69
N PRO A 15 -1.35 18.85 -3.37
CA PRO A 15 -0.19 18.04 -3.10
C PRO A 15 1.10 18.87 -3.13
N GLN A 16 1.96 18.65 -2.15
CA GLN A 16 3.21 19.38 -2.01
C GLN A 16 4.37 18.42 -1.76
N LEU A 17 5.51 18.73 -2.35
CA LEU A 17 6.79 18.10 -2.02
C LEU A 17 7.53 19.01 -1.04
N ARG A 18 7.83 18.50 0.16
CA ARG A 18 8.54 19.23 1.21
C ARG A 18 9.77 18.42 1.64
N GLY A 19 10.94 18.76 1.09
CA GLY A 19 12.13 17.92 1.23
C GLY A 19 11.86 16.54 0.62
N ASP A 20 12.01 15.48 1.41
CA ASP A 20 11.79 14.10 0.98
C ASP A 20 10.36 13.59 1.29
N HIS A 21 9.45 14.47 1.68
CA HIS A 21 8.08 14.12 2.02
C HIS A 21 7.10 14.65 0.99
N VAL A 22 6.19 13.78 0.59
CA VAL A 22 4.97 14.17 -0.14
C VAL A 22 3.87 14.40 0.88
N THR A 23 3.17 15.53 0.75
CA THR A 23 1.98 15.83 1.53
C THR A 23 0.79 15.94 0.60
N ALA A 24 -0.27 15.19 0.85
CA ALA A 24 -1.47 15.21 0.01
C ALA A 24 -2.73 14.84 0.81
N ARG A 25 -3.88 15.03 0.19
CA ARG A 25 -5.18 14.64 0.75
C ARG A 25 -5.37 13.12 0.80
N GLY A 26 -4.81 12.39 -0.15
CA GLY A 26 -5.05 10.96 -0.33
C GLY A 26 -3.76 10.20 -0.62
N CYS A 27 -2.73 10.34 0.24
CA CYS A 27 -1.57 9.47 0.15
C CYS A 27 -1.97 8.01 0.32
N ASP A 28 -3.01 7.76 1.09
CA ASP A 28 -3.71 6.49 1.20
C ASP A 28 -4.79 6.36 0.12
N ASP A 29 -4.63 5.58 -0.96
CA ASP A 29 -3.36 4.93 -1.32
C ASP A 29 -2.88 5.38 -2.71
N LEU A 30 -2.97 6.68 -3.02
CA LEU A 30 -2.38 7.22 -4.25
C LEU A 30 -0.86 7.05 -4.31
N ALA A 31 -0.20 6.90 -3.16
CA ALA A 31 1.23 6.60 -3.12
C ALA A 31 1.52 5.19 -3.69
N GLY A 32 0.72 4.19 -3.32
CA GLY A 32 0.82 2.84 -3.90
C GLY A 32 0.46 2.81 -5.38
N VAL A 33 -0.59 3.54 -5.79
CA VAL A 33 -0.94 3.70 -7.21
C VAL A 33 0.23 4.28 -7.99
N ALA A 34 0.86 5.35 -7.52
CA ALA A 34 2.03 5.97 -8.17
C ALA A 34 3.22 4.99 -8.28
N ALA A 35 3.47 4.21 -7.23
CA ALA A 35 4.52 3.20 -7.24
C ALA A 35 4.28 2.11 -8.30
N ILE A 36 3.03 1.63 -8.43
CA ILE A 36 2.65 0.65 -9.45
C ILE A 36 2.79 1.22 -10.86
N VAL A 37 2.34 2.46 -11.09
CA VAL A 37 2.48 3.13 -12.39
C VAL A 37 3.95 3.30 -12.78
N ALA A 38 4.79 3.76 -11.86
CA ALA A 38 6.22 3.88 -12.08
C ALA A 38 6.90 2.52 -12.36
N LEU A 39 6.44 1.43 -11.71
CA LEU A 39 6.89 0.08 -12.02
C LEU A 39 6.55 -0.33 -13.45
N LEU A 40 5.30 -0.10 -13.88
CA LEU A 40 4.87 -0.43 -15.26
C LEU A 40 5.66 0.34 -16.31
N GLU A 41 5.87 1.64 -16.07
CA GLU A 41 6.69 2.48 -16.93
C GLU A 41 8.12 1.91 -17.06
N ARG A 42 8.74 1.59 -15.92
CA ARG A 42 10.08 1.01 -15.90
C ARG A 42 10.14 -0.34 -16.64
N LEU A 43 9.15 -1.21 -16.45
CA LEU A 43 9.07 -2.49 -17.14
C LEU A 43 8.95 -2.32 -18.66
N SER A 44 8.15 -1.36 -19.12
CA SER A 44 8.00 -1.05 -20.54
C SER A 44 9.31 -0.57 -21.18
N GLN A 45 10.11 0.19 -20.45
CA GLN A 45 11.40 0.70 -20.91
C GLN A 45 12.51 -0.36 -20.91
N THR A 46 12.49 -1.30 -19.97
CA THR A 46 13.56 -2.31 -19.83
C THR A 46 13.31 -3.59 -20.60
N GLY A 47 12.15 -3.75 -21.25
CA GLY A 47 11.81 -4.96 -22.01
C GLY A 47 11.70 -6.21 -21.14
N GLY A 48 11.33 -6.08 -19.87
CA GLY A 48 11.20 -7.19 -18.94
C GLY A 48 10.26 -8.29 -19.45
N ARG A 49 10.66 -9.56 -19.29
CA ARG A 49 9.87 -10.75 -19.70
C ARG A 49 9.01 -11.31 -18.58
N ALA A 50 8.42 -10.47 -17.76
CA ALA A 50 7.56 -10.92 -16.66
C ALA A 50 6.09 -10.63 -16.98
N ASP A 51 5.20 -11.59 -16.74
CA ASP A 51 3.77 -11.34 -16.73
C ASP A 51 3.42 -10.60 -15.44
N VAL A 52 3.20 -9.29 -15.55
CA VAL A 52 2.82 -8.44 -14.42
C VAL A 52 1.40 -7.94 -14.62
N TYR A 53 0.59 -8.09 -13.61
CA TYR A 53 -0.76 -7.55 -13.54
C TYR A 53 -0.77 -6.39 -12.57
N ALA A 54 -1.12 -5.20 -13.02
CA ALA A 54 -1.44 -4.08 -12.14
C ALA A 54 -2.95 -4.03 -11.96
N LEU A 55 -3.41 -4.21 -10.72
CA LEU A 55 -4.80 -4.13 -10.36
C LEU A 55 -5.02 -2.90 -9.50
N PHE A 56 -5.80 -1.96 -10.01
CA PHE A 56 -6.25 -0.80 -9.26
C PHE A 56 -7.69 -1.03 -8.83
N THR A 57 -7.91 -1.04 -7.53
CA THR A 57 -9.21 -1.28 -6.94
C THR A 57 -9.84 0.03 -6.47
N ARG A 58 -11.10 -0.04 -6.11
CA ARG A 58 -11.84 1.07 -5.49
C ARG A 58 -12.62 0.55 -4.28
N ALA A 59 -13.01 1.47 -3.41
CA ALA A 59 -13.79 1.16 -2.22
C ALA A 59 -13.10 0.11 -1.31
N GLU A 60 -11.79 0.27 -1.12
CA GLU A 60 -10.98 -0.54 -0.21
C GLU A 60 -11.46 -0.32 1.22
N GLU A 61 -11.60 0.93 1.65
CA GLU A 61 -11.93 1.40 3.00
C GLU A 61 -13.31 0.97 3.51
N VAL A 62 -14.15 0.45 2.62
CA VAL A 62 -15.50 -0.01 2.97
C VAL A 62 -15.67 -1.52 2.76
N GLY A 63 -14.59 -2.27 2.94
CA GLY A 63 -14.59 -3.74 2.96
C GLY A 63 -14.08 -4.39 1.68
N PHE A 64 -13.05 -3.85 1.04
CA PHE A 64 -12.35 -4.45 -0.10
C PHE A 64 -13.26 -4.76 -1.29
N VAL A 65 -14.22 -3.87 -1.56
CA VAL A 65 -15.27 -4.13 -2.56
C VAL A 65 -14.66 -4.37 -3.94
N GLY A 66 -13.68 -3.55 -4.34
CA GLY A 66 -12.99 -3.68 -5.63
C GLY A 66 -12.19 -4.98 -5.72
N ALA A 67 -11.40 -5.31 -4.71
CA ALA A 67 -10.63 -6.56 -4.64
C ALA A 67 -11.56 -7.78 -4.66
N SER A 68 -12.63 -7.76 -3.88
CA SER A 68 -13.65 -8.82 -3.86
C SER A 68 -14.30 -9.01 -5.24
N GLY A 69 -14.58 -7.91 -5.93
CA GLY A 69 -15.12 -7.94 -7.30
C GLY A 69 -14.13 -8.58 -8.29
N ALA A 70 -12.85 -8.17 -8.25
CA ALA A 70 -11.79 -8.73 -9.09
C ALA A 70 -11.55 -10.23 -8.83
N ILE A 71 -11.58 -10.65 -7.57
CA ILE A 71 -11.46 -12.05 -7.16
C ILE A 71 -12.62 -12.87 -7.72
N ARG A 72 -13.85 -12.41 -7.57
CA ARG A 72 -15.06 -13.09 -8.09
C ARG A 72 -15.05 -13.18 -9.61
N ALA A 73 -14.63 -12.13 -10.28
CA ALA A 73 -14.47 -12.08 -11.74
C ALA A 73 -13.27 -12.90 -12.25
N ARG A 74 -12.41 -13.40 -11.35
CA ARG A 74 -11.17 -14.11 -11.69
C ARG A 74 -10.25 -13.29 -12.61
N THR A 75 -10.19 -11.99 -12.38
CA THR A 75 -9.38 -11.04 -13.16
C THR A 75 -7.90 -11.41 -13.14
N ILE A 76 -7.41 -11.95 -12.03
CA ILE A 76 -6.03 -12.44 -11.87
C ILE A 76 -6.06 -13.96 -11.68
N PRO A 77 -5.24 -14.73 -12.45
CA PRO A 77 -5.14 -16.17 -12.26
C PRO A 77 -4.64 -16.54 -10.86
N LYS A 78 -5.24 -17.54 -10.22
CA LYS A 78 -4.87 -17.94 -8.84
C LYS A 78 -3.41 -18.38 -8.66
N ARG A 79 -2.74 -18.80 -9.74
CA ARG A 79 -1.32 -19.15 -9.69
C ARG A 79 -0.37 -17.96 -9.54
N VAL A 80 -0.89 -16.74 -9.80
CA VAL A 80 -0.09 -15.51 -9.72
C VAL A 80 -0.11 -15.02 -8.27
N PRO A 81 1.07 -14.85 -7.62
CA PRO A 81 1.13 -14.25 -6.30
C PRO A 81 0.66 -12.80 -6.34
N VAL A 82 -0.06 -12.39 -5.32
CA VAL A 82 -0.56 -11.02 -5.16
C VAL A 82 0.31 -10.27 -4.16
N LEU A 83 0.72 -9.08 -4.53
CA LEU A 83 1.42 -8.15 -3.65
C LEU A 83 0.55 -6.90 -3.50
N SER A 84 -0.09 -6.75 -2.35
CA SER A 84 -0.82 -5.53 -2.01
C SER A 84 0.18 -4.42 -1.72
N ILE A 85 0.02 -3.30 -2.38
CA ILE A 85 0.80 -2.09 -2.11
C ILE A 85 -0.16 -1.11 -1.46
N GLU A 86 0.27 -0.49 -0.35
CA GLU A 86 -0.59 0.45 0.36
C GLU A 86 0.20 1.39 1.27
N THR A 87 -0.48 2.20 2.03
CA THR A 87 0.06 2.98 3.13
C THR A 87 -0.50 2.45 4.46
N SER A 88 0.19 2.73 5.54
CA SER A 88 -0.24 2.31 6.88
C SER A 88 0.19 3.34 7.92
N SER A 89 -0.61 3.52 8.94
CA SER A 89 -0.27 4.47 10.02
C SER A 89 1.15 4.25 10.53
N THR A 90 1.90 5.34 10.67
CA THR A 90 3.22 5.27 11.31
C THR A 90 3.11 4.82 12.76
N LEU A 91 3.99 3.91 13.16
CA LEU A 91 4.02 3.32 14.50
C LEU A 91 5.43 3.47 15.09
N PRO A 92 5.59 3.45 16.43
CA PRO A 92 6.92 3.51 17.05
C PRO A 92 7.90 2.45 16.53
N HIS A 93 7.40 1.27 16.17
CA HIS A 93 8.18 0.18 15.62
C HIS A 93 8.19 0.12 14.08
N ALA A 94 7.48 1.02 13.41
CA ALA A 94 7.39 1.15 11.97
C ALA A 94 7.37 2.64 11.56
N PRO A 95 8.47 3.39 11.81
CA PRO A 95 8.52 4.83 11.60
C PRO A 95 8.63 5.22 10.13
N ILE A 96 8.19 6.45 9.83
CA ILE A 96 8.46 7.13 8.56
C ILE A 96 9.98 7.30 8.40
N GLY A 97 10.46 7.22 7.16
CA GLY A 97 11.87 7.43 6.81
C GLY A 97 12.75 6.19 6.98
N ALA A 98 12.27 5.12 7.61
CA ALA A 98 13.01 3.86 7.74
C ALA A 98 12.84 2.90 6.53
N GLY A 99 12.33 3.41 5.42
CA GLY A 99 12.11 2.66 4.18
C GLY A 99 10.77 1.91 4.14
N PRO A 100 10.46 1.27 3.01
CA PRO A 100 9.22 0.52 2.84
C PRO A 100 9.14 -0.63 3.84
N ILE A 101 7.92 -0.99 4.20
CA ILE A 101 7.62 -2.02 5.19
C ILE A 101 7.14 -3.27 4.46
N ILE A 102 7.90 -4.36 4.52
CA ILE A 102 7.43 -5.69 4.12
C ILE A 102 6.52 -6.21 5.24
N ARG A 103 5.25 -6.32 4.96
CA ARG A 103 4.27 -6.80 5.93
C ARG A 103 4.33 -8.32 6.02
N VAL A 104 4.37 -8.85 7.24
CA VAL A 104 4.28 -10.30 7.49
C VAL A 104 2.85 -10.76 7.74
N GLY A 105 1.95 -9.82 7.91
CA GLY A 105 0.54 -10.02 8.18
C GLY A 105 -0.12 -8.69 8.51
N ASP A 106 -1.40 -8.77 8.77
CA ASP A 106 -2.25 -7.69 9.26
C ASP A 106 -3.07 -8.15 10.49
N ARG A 107 -4.08 -7.38 10.89
CA ARG A 107 -4.91 -7.71 12.05
C ARG A 107 -5.66 -9.05 11.90
N ALA A 108 -5.95 -9.48 10.69
CA ALA A 108 -6.82 -10.64 10.43
C ALA A 108 -6.05 -11.85 9.88
N SER A 109 -4.87 -11.67 9.29
CA SER A 109 -4.19 -12.75 8.61
C SER A 109 -2.66 -12.69 8.72
N VAL A 110 -2.04 -13.86 8.66
CA VAL A 110 -0.60 -14.01 8.41
C VAL A 110 -0.41 -14.24 6.92
N PHE A 111 0.45 -13.46 6.29
CA PHE A 111 0.64 -13.50 4.85
C PHE A 111 1.45 -14.71 4.42
N THR A 112 1.36 -15.07 3.14
CA THR A 112 1.99 -16.25 2.58
C THR A 112 3.51 -16.24 2.80
N PRO A 113 4.08 -17.17 3.61
CA PRO A 113 5.48 -17.09 4.01
C PRO A 113 6.46 -17.07 2.84
N GLY A 114 6.19 -17.81 1.77
CA GLY A 114 7.04 -17.84 0.58
C GLY A 114 7.08 -16.51 -0.18
N VAL A 115 5.96 -15.78 -0.24
CA VAL A 115 5.90 -14.45 -0.87
C VAL A 115 6.63 -13.43 0.00
N VAL A 116 6.38 -13.43 1.31
CA VAL A 116 7.09 -12.57 2.28
C VAL A 116 8.60 -12.81 2.23
N ALA A 117 9.03 -14.07 2.24
CA ALA A 117 10.46 -14.42 2.16
C ALA A 117 11.09 -13.92 0.85
N SER A 118 10.37 -13.98 -0.27
CA SER A 118 10.85 -13.45 -1.55
C SER A 118 11.03 -11.94 -1.50
N CYS A 119 10.07 -11.20 -0.95
CA CYS A 119 10.20 -9.76 -0.74
C CYS A 119 11.41 -9.42 0.15
N CYS A 120 11.61 -10.16 1.23
CA CYS A 120 12.76 -9.96 2.13
C CYS A 120 14.10 -10.22 1.41
N ARG A 121 14.22 -11.30 0.63
CA ARG A 121 15.46 -11.57 -0.14
C ARG A 121 15.77 -10.45 -1.13
N ILE A 122 14.75 -9.94 -1.83
CA ILE A 122 14.90 -8.83 -2.77
C ILE A 122 15.36 -7.57 -2.03
N ALA A 123 14.72 -7.24 -0.92
CA ALA A 123 15.07 -6.07 -0.11
C ALA A 123 16.50 -6.15 0.44
N GLN A 124 16.93 -7.33 0.92
CA GLN A 124 18.31 -7.58 1.35
C GLN A 124 19.31 -7.38 0.20
N ALA A 125 19.00 -7.91 -0.98
CA ALA A 125 19.84 -7.73 -2.17
C ALA A 125 19.93 -6.26 -2.61
N LEU A 126 18.85 -5.50 -2.49
CA LEU A 126 18.83 -4.08 -2.76
C LEU A 126 19.67 -3.30 -1.74
N ALA A 127 19.52 -3.61 -0.45
CA ALA A 127 20.32 -2.98 0.61
C ALA A 127 21.82 -3.22 0.45
N ALA A 128 22.20 -4.40 -0.01
CA ALA A 128 23.62 -4.72 -0.29
C ALA A 128 24.20 -3.99 -1.51
N ARG A 129 23.36 -3.56 -2.46
CA ARG A 129 23.80 -2.93 -3.73
C ARG A 129 23.61 -1.42 -3.75
N LYS A 130 22.70 -0.87 -2.98
CA LYS A 130 22.31 0.55 -3.01
C LYS A 130 22.57 1.17 -1.64
N PRO A 131 23.68 1.90 -1.47
CA PRO A 131 23.93 2.64 -0.24
C PRO A 131 22.74 3.55 0.10
N GLY A 132 22.34 3.55 1.36
CA GLY A 132 21.20 4.33 1.86
C GLY A 132 19.83 3.69 1.63
N PHE A 133 19.72 2.57 0.92
CA PHE A 133 18.46 1.84 0.87
C PHE A 133 18.21 1.12 2.20
N ALA A 134 17.10 1.46 2.83
CA ALA A 134 16.61 0.80 4.04
C ALA A 134 15.25 0.19 3.79
N TYR A 135 14.88 -0.79 4.58
CA TYR A 135 13.54 -1.40 4.59
C TYR A 135 13.21 -1.94 5.98
N GLN A 136 11.95 -2.16 6.22
CA GLN A 136 11.44 -2.72 7.46
C GLN A 136 10.73 -4.04 7.19
N ARG A 137 10.62 -4.91 8.20
CA ARG A 137 9.80 -6.11 8.16
C ARG A 137 8.95 -6.14 9.42
N LYS A 138 7.64 -5.97 9.30
CA LYS A 138 6.74 -5.77 10.45
C LYS A 138 5.42 -6.51 10.28
N LEU A 139 4.83 -6.86 11.42
CA LEU A 139 3.39 -7.10 11.52
C LEU A 139 2.69 -5.75 11.64
N MET A 140 1.75 -5.46 10.75
CA MET A 140 0.97 -4.22 10.74
C MET A 140 -0.45 -4.55 11.20
N ASP A 141 -0.63 -4.67 12.50
CA ASP A 141 -1.82 -5.22 13.16
C ASP A 141 -2.92 -4.18 13.46
N GLY A 142 -2.69 -2.92 13.08
CA GLY A 142 -3.66 -1.83 13.28
C GLY A 142 -4.91 -1.95 12.41
N GLY A 143 -4.81 -2.57 11.25
CA GLY A 143 -5.88 -2.73 10.27
C GLY A 143 -5.71 -3.97 9.42
N MET A 144 -6.51 -4.06 8.37
CA MET A 144 -6.41 -5.11 7.34
C MET A 144 -6.08 -4.45 6.00
N CYS A 145 -5.60 -5.25 5.05
CA CYS A 145 -5.41 -4.80 3.66
C CYS A 145 -5.95 -5.82 2.67
N GLU A 146 -5.97 -5.46 1.40
CA GLU A 146 -6.51 -6.31 0.33
C GLU A 146 -5.79 -7.67 0.22
N ALA A 147 -4.51 -7.79 0.68
CA ALA A 147 -3.84 -9.09 0.74
C ALA A 147 -4.66 -10.12 1.53
N THR A 148 -5.32 -9.71 2.63
CA THR A 148 -6.21 -10.58 3.40
C THR A 148 -7.41 -11.06 2.57
N ALA A 149 -8.03 -10.18 1.78
CA ALA A 149 -9.12 -10.59 0.89
C ALA A 149 -8.68 -11.65 -0.13
N PHE A 150 -7.50 -11.48 -0.73
CA PHE A 150 -6.93 -12.47 -1.65
C PHE A 150 -6.58 -13.78 -0.96
N LEU A 151 -6.00 -13.75 0.25
CA LEU A 151 -5.66 -14.95 1.04
C LEU A 151 -6.89 -15.79 1.36
N VAL A 152 -7.98 -15.17 1.82
CA VAL A 152 -9.25 -15.86 2.15
C VAL A 152 -9.80 -16.60 0.94
N HIS A 153 -9.53 -16.10 -0.28
CA HIS A 153 -9.96 -16.72 -1.52
C HIS A 153 -8.89 -17.63 -2.15
N GLY A 154 -7.84 -17.99 -1.40
CA GLY A 154 -6.85 -19.01 -1.78
C GLY A 154 -5.77 -18.52 -2.75
N TYR A 155 -5.49 -17.22 -2.82
CA TYR A 155 -4.30 -16.70 -3.48
C TYR A 155 -3.10 -16.72 -2.53
N ALA A 156 -1.90 -16.90 -3.08
CA ALA A 156 -0.68 -16.56 -2.35
C ALA A 156 -0.54 -15.03 -2.33
N ALA A 157 -0.50 -14.41 -1.14
CA ALA A 157 -0.44 -12.97 -1.04
C ALA A 157 0.48 -12.47 0.08
N ALA A 158 1.01 -11.27 -0.11
CA ALA A 158 1.74 -10.49 0.90
C ALA A 158 1.45 -9.00 0.69
N GLY A 159 2.04 -8.14 1.52
CA GLY A 159 1.89 -6.70 1.40
C GLY A 159 3.21 -5.96 1.58
N ILE A 160 3.31 -4.83 0.89
CA ILE A 160 4.33 -3.80 1.14
C ILE A 160 3.58 -2.51 1.41
N CYS A 161 3.98 -1.77 2.45
CA CYS A 161 3.39 -0.46 2.70
C CYS A 161 4.44 0.61 3.00
N LEU A 162 4.04 1.86 2.86
CA LEU A 162 4.74 3.03 3.38
C LEU A 162 4.12 3.46 4.71
N ALA A 163 4.96 3.91 5.64
CA ALA A 163 4.47 4.53 6.86
C ALA A 163 3.88 5.91 6.53
N LEU A 164 2.70 6.20 7.05
CA LEU A 164 1.92 7.40 6.77
C LEU A 164 1.64 8.18 8.04
N GLY A 165 1.90 9.47 8.02
CA GLY A 165 1.49 10.41 9.06
C GLY A 165 0.14 11.02 8.75
N ASN A 166 -0.55 11.52 9.77
CA ASN A 166 -1.93 11.99 9.69
C ASN A 166 -2.88 11.00 8.98
N TYR A 167 -2.68 9.72 9.26
CA TYR A 167 -3.41 8.62 8.64
C TYR A 167 -4.92 8.89 8.60
N HIS A 168 -5.57 8.65 7.46
CA HIS A 168 -6.95 9.05 7.16
C HIS A 168 -7.21 10.55 7.35
N ASN A 169 -6.23 11.39 7.04
CA ASN A 169 -6.26 12.84 7.26
C ASN A 169 -6.47 13.27 8.72
N MET A 170 -6.21 12.40 9.69
CA MET A 170 -6.41 12.67 11.10
C MET A 170 -5.13 13.12 11.79
N ASN A 171 -4.95 14.42 11.99
CA ASN A 171 -3.90 14.94 12.84
C ASN A 171 -4.31 14.83 14.31
N THR A 172 -4.00 13.70 14.93
CA THR A 172 -4.40 13.40 16.31
C THR A 172 -3.77 14.34 17.33
N ARG A 173 -2.55 14.86 17.05
CA ARG A 173 -1.88 15.83 17.95
C ARG A 173 -2.58 17.17 17.97
N ARG A 174 -3.02 17.66 16.79
CA ARG A 174 -3.71 18.94 16.64
C ARG A 174 -5.23 18.80 16.70
N ARG A 175 -5.76 17.59 16.77
CA ARG A 175 -7.20 17.28 16.77
C ARG A 175 -7.95 17.95 15.61
N LYS A 176 -7.41 17.83 14.42
CA LYS A 176 -7.99 18.43 13.20
C LYS A 176 -7.76 17.52 11.99
N ILE A 177 -8.52 17.80 10.94
CA ILE A 177 -8.25 17.24 9.62
C ILE A 177 -7.04 17.96 9.03
N ASP A 178 -6.10 17.20 8.45
CA ASP A 178 -4.86 17.70 7.88
C ASP A 178 -4.38 16.78 6.74
N SER A 179 -3.53 17.29 5.85
CA SER A 179 -2.94 16.46 4.81
C SER A 179 -2.11 15.32 5.39
N GLU A 180 -2.14 14.17 4.73
CA GLU A 180 -1.28 13.03 5.00
C GLU A 180 0.15 13.30 4.51
N TYR A 181 1.15 12.59 5.07
CA TYR A 181 2.56 12.71 4.69
C TYR A 181 3.35 11.44 4.97
#